data_2be1347e82f69d6a1caf3edd50ad283e
#
_entry.id   2be1347e82f69d6a1caf3edd50ad283e
#
_cell.length_a   1.000
_cell.length_b   1.000
_cell.length_c   1.000
_cell.angle_alpha   90.00
_cell.angle_beta   90.00
_cell.angle_gamma   90.00
#
_symmetry.space_group_name_H-M   'P 1'
#
loop_
_entity.id
_entity.type
_entity.pdbx_description
1 polymer ?
#
loop_
_entity_poly.entity_id
_entity_poly.type
_entity_poly.pdbx_seq_one_letter_code
_entity_poly.pdbx_strand_id
1 'polypeptide(L)'
;MMDDQERREALARERRRTQRLAICAGLGGAGLALLVIGLLVMEEWPANPDKGRLIGGTTMAAGVAALIASAFFARRFLPNADTYKLQTGSAYRDKVQRQRAHSMAVMPITGAYLTFLSVNAGWGLASGAPGGVDYLMVVMGPMIGGLMLLMVAGLDNRRDKRMKRLLDDELTLSFRHRALATALGVAAVGMVGVFALGLWRPAAAVAALPALLYLTGTAAVLRYYLLDREADRG
;
A
#
# COMPACT_ATOMS: atom_id res chain seq x y z
N MET A 1 23.16 -7.25 31.05
CA MET A 1 22.10 -8.24 31.16
C MET A 1 20.89 -7.45 31.67
N MET A 2 19.79 -7.32 30.90
CA MET A 2 18.60 -6.61 31.34
C MET A 2 17.87 -7.43 32.39
N ASP A 3 17.41 -6.79 33.46
CA ASP A 3 16.63 -7.40 34.51
C ASP A 3 15.27 -7.86 33.95
N ASP A 4 14.74 -9.01 34.44
CA ASP A 4 13.47 -9.58 33.96
C ASP A 4 12.30 -8.61 34.15
N GLN A 5 12.39 -7.69 35.10
CA GLN A 5 11.39 -6.66 35.36
C GLN A 5 11.41 -5.57 34.30
N GLU A 6 12.58 -5.09 33.89
CA GLU A 6 12.76 -4.12 32.81
C GLU A 6 12.27 -4.69 31.47
N ARG A 7 12.47 -5.98 31.23
CA ARG A 7 12.02 -6.69 30.03
C ARG A 7 10.50 -6.77 29.95
N ARG A 8 9.81 -7.05 31.07
CA ARG A 8 8.35 -7.08 31.14
C ARG A 8 7.72 -5.70 30.90
N GLU A 9 8.31 -4.66 31.47
CA GLU A 9 7.83 -3.28 31.25
C GLU A 9 8.03 -2.82 29.80
N ALA A 10 9.13 -3.19 29.17
CA ALA A 10 9.39 -2.89 27.78
C ALA A 10 8.36 -3.58 26.84
N LEU A 11 8.04 -4.85 27.11
CA LEU A 11 7.03 -5.59 26.37
C LEU A 11 5.61 -5.00 26.56
N ALA A 12 5.29 -4.54 27.77
CA ALA A 12 4.01 -3.89 28.05
C ALA A 12 3.88 -2.54 27.31
N ARG A 13 4.95 -1.76 27.24
CA ARG A 13 5.01 -0.50 26.46
C ARG A 13 4.84 -0.77 24.97
N GLU A 14 5.47 -1.81 24.44
CA GLU A 14 5.36 -2.20 23.04
C GLU A 14 3.94 -2.65 22.67
N ARG A 15 3.26 -3.45 23.52
CA ARG A 15 1.86 -3.83 23.32
C ARG A 15 0.93 -2.62 23.25
N ARG A 16 1.05 -1.68 24.19
CA ARG A 16 0.26 -0.44 24.20
C ARG A 16 0.49 0.40 22.94
N ARG A 17 1.71 0.44 22.46
CA ARG A 17 2.08 1.14 21.24
C ARG A 17 1.46 0.49 20.01
N THR A 18 1.56 -0.83 19.88
CA THR A 18 0.97 -1.59 18.76
C THR A 18 -0.55 -1.44 18.73
N GLN A 19 -1.22 -1.45 19.89
CA GLN A 19 -2.65 -1.17 19.97
C GLN A 19 -2.99 0.24 19.49
N ARG A 20 -2.23 1.26 19.89
CA ARG A 20 -2.45 2.64 19.43
C ARG A 20 -2.22 2.81 17.93
N LEU A 21 -1.22 2.14 17.38
CA LEU A 21 -1.00 2.09 15.92
C LEU A 21 -2.15 1.40 15.18
N ALA A 22 -2.71 0.33 15.74
CA ALA A 22 -3.87 -0.34 15.18
C ALA A 22 -5.12 0.56 15.17
N ILE A 23 -5.31 1.36 16.24
CA ILE A 23 -6.38 2.38 16.30
C ILE A 23 -6.16 3.46 15.22
N CYS A 24 -4.94 3.94 15.04
CA CYS A 24 -4.62 4.89 13.98
C CYS A 24 -4.89 4.30 12.59
N ALA A 25 -4.51 3.05 12.35
CA ALA A 25 -4.79 2.36 11.10
C ALA A 25 -6.30 2.21 10.85
N GLY A 26 -7.08 1.88 11.89
CA GLY A 26 -8.55 1.83 11.84
C GLY A 26 -9.17 3.18 11.49
N LEU A 27 -8.69 4.26 12.11
CA LEU A 27 -9.11 5.63 11.79
C LEU A 27 -8.77 6.03 10.35
N GLY A 28 -7.60 5.64 9.86
CA GLY A 28 -7.20 5.85 8.46
C GLY A 28 -8.10 5.08 7.49
N GLY A 29 -8.42 3.82 7.80
CA GLY A 29 -9.36 3.00 7.02
C GLY A 29 -10.77 3.60 6.99
N ALA A 30 -11.28 4.06 8.13
CA ALA A 30 -12.57 4.75 8.21
C ALA A 30 -12.57 6.06 7.41
N GLY A 31 -11.48 6.82 7.45
CA GLY A 31 -11.32 8.04 6.65
C GLY A 31 -11.37 7.75 5.15
N LEU A 32 -10.74 6.68 4.70
CA LEU A 32 -10.77 6.22 3.32
C LEU A 32 -12.19 5.79 2.89
N ALA A 33 -12.89 5.06 3.76
CA ALA A 33 -14.28 4.65 3.53
C ALA A 33 -15.21 5.87 3.39
N LEU A 34 -15.05 6.87 4.28
CA LEU A 34 -15.83 8.12 4.21
C LEU A 34 -15.56 8.90 2.91
N LEU A 35 -14.32 8.92 2.42
CA LEU A 35 -13.99 9.52 1.12
C LEU A 35 -14.76 8.84 -0.01
N VAL A 36 -14.72 7.51 -0.06
CA VAL A 36 -15.41 6.73 -1.11
C VAL A 36 -16.94 6.92 -1.02
N ILE A 37 -17.50 6.86 0.19
CA ILE A 37 -18.93 7.09 0.40
C ILE A 37 -19.34 8.50 -0.02
N GLY A 38 -18.55 9.52 0.35
CA GLY A 38 -18.82 10.90 -0.02
C GLY A 38 -18.84 11.12 -1.54
N LEU A 39 -17.92 10.44 -2.26
CA LEU A 39 -17.88 10.46 -3.71
C LEU A 39 -19.12 9.78 -4.33
N LEU A 40 -19.50 8.60 -3.85
CA LEU A 40 -20.69 7.88 -4.32
C LEU A 40 -21.98 8.70 -4.08
N VAL A 41 -22.10 9.34 -2.91
CA VAL A 41 -23.25 10.19 -2.59
C VAL A 41 -23.34 11.41 -3.53
N MET A 42 -22.20 11.98 -3.94
CA MET A 42 -22.22 13.08 -4.92
C MET A 42 -22.72 12.64 -6.29
N GLU A 43 -22.44 11.40 -6.68
CA GLU A 43 -22.78 10.87 -8.00
C GLU A 43 -24.22 10.34 -8.07
N GLU A 44 -24.71 9.68 -7.02
CA GLU A 44 -26.02 9.02 -6.99
C GLU A 44 -27.23 9.91 -6.66
N TRP A 45 -27.07 11.23 -6.48
CA TRP A 45 -28.18 12.14 -6.10
C TRP A 45 -28.64 13.06 -7.24
N PRO A 46 -29.13 12.53 -8.36
CA PRO A 46 -29.54 13.34 -9.52
C PRO A 46 -30.79 14.21 -9.25
N ALA A 47 -31.64 13.81 -8.29
CA ALA A 47 -32.89 14.52 -7.98
C ALA A 47 -32.68 15.87 -7.25
N ASN A 48 -31.54 16.07 -6.61
CA ASN A 48 -31.19 17.33 -5.94
C ASN A 48 -29.66 17.51 -5.86
N PRO A 49 -29.01 18.01 -6.93
CA PRO A 49 -27.57 18.07 -7.05
C PRO A 49 -26.89 18.92 -5.95
N ASP A 50 -27.58 19.92 -5.41
CA ASP A 50 -27.00 20.78 -4.36
C ASP A 50 -26.93 20.05 -3.02
N LYS A 51 -27.95 19.24 -2.69
CA LYS A 51 -27.91 18.39 -1.47
C LYS A 51 -26.88 17.27 -1.60
N GLY A 52 -26.80 16.62 -2.75
CA GLY A 52 -25.79 15.60 -3.03
C GLY A 52 -24.36 16.15 -2.88
N ARG A 53 -24.09 17.31 -3.44
CA ARG A 53 -22.81 18.01 -3.32
C ARG A 53 -22.49 18.42 -1.88
N LEU A 54 -23.47 18.92 -1.12
CA LEU A 54 -23.27 19.32 0.27
C LEU A 54 -22.97 18.10 1.16
N ILE A 55 -23.79 17.06 1.09
CA ILE A 55 -23.62 15.85 1.92
C ILE A 55 -22.35 15.08 1.50
N GLY A 56 -22.15 14.86 0.22
CA GLY A 56 -20.96 14.19 -0.30
C GLY A 56 -19.69 14.98 0.01
N GLY A 57 -19.70 16.29 -0.17
CA GLY A 57 -18.58 17.18 0.14
C GLY A 57 -18.22 17.19 1.63
N THR A 58 -19.21 17.25 2.53
CA THR A 58 -18.96 17.19 3.98
C THR A 58 -18.43 15.83 4.43
N THR A 59 -18.94 14.75 3.84
CA THR A 59 -18.46 13.38 4.11
C THR A 59 -17.02 13.19 3.63
N MET A 60 -16.68 13.72 2.46
CA MET A 60 -15.30 13.72 1.95
C MET A 60 -14.36 14.54 2.85
N ALA A 61 -14.77 15.73 3.26
CA ALA A 61 -13.98 16.58 4.15
C ALA A 61 -13.70 15.88 5.49
N ALA A 62 -14.70 15.19 6.05
CA ALA A 62 -14.54 14.37 7.24
C ALA A 62 -13.55 13.20 7.00
N GLY A 63 -13.61 12.55 5.84
CA GLY A 63 -12.68 11.49 5.43
C GLY A 63 -11.24 12.00 5.35
N VAL A 64 -11.01 13.14 4.71
CA VAL A 64 -9.68 13.78 4.62
C VAL A 64 -9.18 14.16 6.02
N ALA A 65 -10.00 14.75 6.86
CA ALA A 65 -9.65 15.12 8.23
C ALA A 65 -9.23 13.88 9.06
N ALA A 66 -9.98 12.76 8.93
CA ALA A 66 -9.66 11.50 9.59
C ALA A 66 -8.33 10.90 9.10
N LEU A 67 -8.02 10.99 7.80
CA LEU A 67 -6.74 10.55 7.23
C LEU A 67 -5.57 11.39 7.76
N ILE A 68 -5.71 12.72 7.77
CA ILE A 68 -4.68 13.63 8.29
C ILE A 68 -4.46 13.37 9.78
N ALA A 69 -5.53 13.25 10.57
CA ALA A 69 -5.45 12.93 11.99
C ALA A 69 -4.76 11.59 12.21
N SER A 70 -5.16 10.53 11.48
CA SER A 70 -4.52 9.22 11.52
C SER A 70 -3.02 9.29 11.25
N ALA A 71 -2.60 9.98 10.19
CA ALA A 71 -1.19 10.15 9.83
C ALA A 71 -0.41 10.93 10.90
N PHE A 72 -1.01 11.98 11.47
CA PHE A 72 -0.39 12.80 12.51
C PHE A 72 -0.20 12.02 13.81
N PHE A 73 -1.23 11.29 14.26
CA PHE A 73 -1.14 10.45 15.45
C PHE A 73 -0.21 9.24 15.23
N ALA A 74 -0.25 8.59 14.07
CA ALA A 74 0.64 7.49 13.75
C ALA A 74 2.12 7.91 13.83
N ARG A 75 2.45 9.13 13.37
CA ARG A 75 3.82 9.68 13.50
C ARG A 75 4.33 9.73 14.94
N ARG A 76 3.44 10.01 15.91
CA ARG A 76 3.80 10.11 17.34
C ARG A 76 4.10 8.74 17.97
N PHE A 77 3.63 7.66 17.34
CA PHE A 77 3.83 6.27 17.80
C PHE A 77 4.89 5.53 16.98
N LEU A 78 5.62 6.21 16.07
CA LEU A 78 6.76 5.61 15.38
C LEU A 78 7.85 5.22 16.38
N PRO A 79 8.61 4.12 16.13
CA PRO A 79 9.63 3.62 17.04
C PRO A 79 10.72 4.67 17.31
N ASN A 80 10.97 4.94 18.59
CA ASN A 80 12.13 5.71 19.00
C ASN A 80 13.38 4.81 19.06
N ALA A 81 14.55 5.42 18.91
CA ALA A 81 15.86 4.73 18.91
C ALA A 81 16.09 3.83 20.15
N ASP A 82 15.46 4.15 21.29
CA ASP A 82 15.57 3.37 22.51
C ASP A 82 14.79 2.04 22.47
N THR A 83 13.68 1.98 21.73
CA THR A 83 12.93 0.74 21.50
C THR A 83 13.79 -0.25 20.69
N TYR A 84 14.66 0.25 19.80
CA TYR A 84 15.57 -0.58 19.01
C TYR A 84 16.75 -1.13 19.81
N LYS A 85 17.23 -0.43 20.86
CA LYS A 85 18.31 -0.92 21.71
C LYS A 85 17.91 -2.15 22.55
N LEU A 86 16.61 -2.24 22.90
CA LEU A 86 16.06 -3.36 23.67
C LEU A 86 15.88 -4.63 22.82
N GLN A 87 15.98 -4.51 21.51
CA GLN A 87 15.58 -5.53 20.52
C GLN A 87 16.76 -6.04 19.68
N THR A 88 18.00 -5.79 20.07
CA THR A 88 19.22 -6.14 19.31
C THR A 88 19.56 -7.63 19.25
N GLY A 89 18.59 -8.53 19.49
CA GLY A 89 18.76 -9.97 19.28
C GLY A 89 18.39 -10.40 17.85
N SER A 90 19.04 -11.45 17.32
CA SER A 90 18.76 -12.07 16.03
C SER A 90 17.26 -12.38 15.83
N ALA A 91 16.59 -12.86 16.86
CA ALA A 91 15.17 -13.18 16.86
C ALA A 91 14.25 -11.96 16.56
N TYR A 92 14.68 -10.75 16.81
CA TYR A 92 13.90 -9.55 16.49
C TYR A 92 14.00 -9.20 15.01
N ARG A 93 15.17 -9.32 14.43
CA ARG A 93 15.41 -9.10 13.00
C ARG A 93 14.53 -10.02 12.18
N ASP A 94 14.49 -11.31 12.51
CA ASP A 94 13.70 -12.33 11.83
C ASP A 94 12.19 -12.02 11.96
N LYS A 95 11.74 -11.59 13.16
CA LYS A 95 10.35 -11.18 13.39
C LYS A 95 9.95 -9.99 12.53
N VAL A 96 10.79 -8.95 12.43
CA VAL A 96 10.52 -7.76 11.62
C VAL A 96 10.51 -8.08 10.14
N GLN A 97 11.44 -8.89 9.66
CA GLN A 97 11.47 -9.36 8.27
C GLN A 97 10.20 -10.16 7.93
N ARG A 98 9.83 -11.13 8.78
CA ARG A 98 8.62 -11.95 8.58
C ARG A 98 7.34 -11.10 8.62
N GLN A 99 7.23 -10.15 9.54
CA GLN A 99 6.08 -9.24 9.61
C GLN A 99 6.00 -8.35 8.36
N ARG A 100 7.14 -7.89 7.84
CA ARG A 100 7.22 -7.12 6.60
C ARG A 100 6.82 -7.94 5.39
N ALA A 101 7.36 -9.14 5.24
CA ALA A 101 6.99 -10.05 4.15
C ALA A 101 5.49 -10.37 4.17
N HIS A 102 4.93 -10.60 5.35
CA HIS A 102 3.50 -10.87 5.51
C HIS A 102 2.63 -9.65 5.16
N SER A 103 3.00 -8.46 5.63
CA SER A 103 2.27 -7.22 5.30
C SER A 103 2.32 -6.92 3.79
N MET A 104 3.44 -7.19 3.14
CA MET A 104 3.55 -7.07 1.68
C MET A 104 2.63 -8.07 0.96
N ALA A 105 2.55 -9.32 1.43
CA ALA A 105 1.71 -10.35 0.80
C ALA A 105 0.20 -10.04 0.86
N VAL A 106 -0.24 -9.24 1.84
CA VAL A 106 -1.65 -8.82 1.97
C VAL A 106 -2.00 -7.66 1.03
N MET A 107 -1.02 -6.81 0.66
CA MET A 107 -1.27 -5.65 -0.21
C MET A 107 -1.92 -5.98 -1.56
N PRO A 108 -1.55 -7.06 -2.28
CA PRO A 108 -2.25 -7.44 -3.51
C PRO A 108 -3.75 -7.67 -3.31
N ILE A 109 -4.16 -8.27 -2.20
CA ILE A 109 -5.57 -8.56 -1.94
C ILE A 109 -6.36 -7.26 -1.77
N THR A 110 -5.85 -6.34 -0.94
CA THR A 110 -6.51 -5.05 -0.70
C THR A 110 -6.43 -4.11 -1.91
N GLY A 111 -5.36 -4.21 -2.69
CA GLY A 111 -5.15 -3.39 -3.90
C GLY A 111 -6.00 -3.83 -5.09
N ALA A 112 -6.44 -5.09 -5.15
CA ALA A 112 -7.21 -5.62 -6.27
C ALA A 112 -8.52 -4.85 -6.51
N TYR A 113 -9.25 -4.55 -5.43
CA TYR A 113 -10.51 -3.80 -5.52
C TYR A 113 -10.30 -2.38 -6.04
N LEU A 114 -9.30 -1.66 -5.52
CA LEU A 114 -8.98 -0.30 -5.97
C LEU A 114 -8.48 -0.28 -7.42
N THR A 115 -7.78 -1.33 -7.83
CA THR A 115 -7.36 -1.48 -9.24
C THR A 115 -8.55 -1.74 -10.14
N PHE A 116 -9.52 -2.53 -9.72
CA PHE A 116 -10.77 -2.74 -10.45
C PHE A 116 -11.52 -1.42 -10.67
N LEU A 117 -11.67 -0.60 -9.62
CA LEU A 117 -12.26 0.73 -9.74
C LEU A 117 -11.45 1.64 -10.69
N SER A 118 -10.13 1.55 -10.63
CA SER A 118 -9.23 2.33 -11.49
C SER A 118 -9.35 1.94 -12.97
N VAL A 119 -9.54 0.66 -13.28
CA VAL A 119 -9.78 0.17 -14.65
C VAL A 119 -11.11 0.66 -15.18
N ASN A 120 -12.18 0.60 -14.37
CA ASN A 120 -13.50 1.12 -14.77
C ASN A 120 -13.46 2.63 -15.02
N ALA A 121 -12.82 3.39 -14.15
CA ALA A 121 -12.60 4.82 -14.33
C ALA A 121 -11.79 5.13 -15.59
N GLY A 122 -10.73 4.35 -15.84
CA GLY A 122 -9.94 4.45 -17.07
C GLY A 122 -10.75 4.19 -18.33
N TRP A 123 -11.70 3.25 -18.27
CA TRP A 123 -12.62 2.99 -19.36
C TRP A 123 -13.58 4.17 -19.58
N GLY A 124 -14.20 4.71 -18.54
CA GLY A 124 -15.05 5.89 -18.59
C GLY A 124 -14.38 7.08 -19.24
N LEU A 125 -13.15 7.39 -18.79
CA LEU A 125 -12.32 8.47 -19.34
C LEU A 125 -11.96 8.24 -20.82
N ALA A 126 -11.55 7.02 -21.17
CA ALA A 126 -11.10 6.70 -22.53
C ALA A 126 -12.26 6.57 -23.54
N SER A 127 -13.47 6.25 -23.06
CA SER A 127 -14.68 6.21 -23.89
C SER A 127 -15.38 7.56 -24.08
N GLY A 128 -14.89 8.61 -23.43
CA GLY A 128 -15.47 9.96 -23.52
C GLY A 128 -16.72 10.17 -22.66
N ALA A 129 -17.01 9.27 -21.72
CA ALA A 129 -18.12 9.36 -20.77
C ALA A 129 -17.60 9.35 -19.32
N PRO A 130 -16.76 10.33 -18.90
CA PRO A 130 -16.18 10.35 -17.58
C PRO A 130 -17.22 10.71 -16.53
N GLY A 131 -17.28 9.95 -15.43
CA GLY A 131 -17.88 10.38 -14.17
C GLY A 131 -16.98 11.38 -13.45
N GLY A 132 -17.56 12.22 -12.57
CA GLY A 132 -16.77 13.22 -11.83
C GLY A 132 -15.66 12.63 -10.95
N VAL A 133 -15.79 11.36 -10.57
CA VAL A 133 -14.88 10.63 -9.69
C VAL A 133 -13.78 9.89 -10.45
N ASP A 134 -13.95 9.66 -11.75
CA ASP A 134 -13.07 8.83 -12.57
C ASP A 134 -11.63 9.37 -12.61
N TYR A 135 -11.46 10.69 -12.63
CA TYR A 135 -10.14 11.33 -12.60
C TYR A 135 -9.34 10.99 -11.33
N LEU A 136 -10.01 10.82 -10.20
CA LEU A 136 -9.35 10.42 -8.96
C LEU A 136 -9.12 8.90 -8.92
N MET A 137 -10.13 8.13 -9.31
CA MET A 137 -10.08 6.67 -9.24
C MET A 137 -9.07 6.06 -10.19
N VAL A 138 -8.87 6.64 -11.39
CA VAL A 138 -7.90 6.13 -12.36
C VAL A 138 -6.47 6.12 -11.84
N VAL A 139 -6.13 7.01 -10.88
CA VAL A 139 -4.80 7.10 -10.29
C VAL A 139 -4.58 6.09 -9.16
N MET A 140 -5.64 5.56 -8.56
CA MET A 140 -5.53 4.67 -7.38
C MET A 140 -4.81 3.36 -7.69
N GLY A 141 -5.12 2.70 -8.82
CA GLY A 141 -4.44 1.46 -9.23
C GLY A 141 -2.94 1.64 -9.45
N PRO A 142 -2.50 2.60 -10.28
CA PRO A 142 -1.10 2.94 -10.46
C PRO A 142 -0.37 3.29 -9.16
N MET A 143 -1.00 4.04 -8.26
CA MET A 143 -0.42 4.38 -6.96
C MET A 143 -0.13 3.13 -6.12
N ILE A 144 -1.05 2.17 -6.06
CA ILE A 144 -0.86 0.95 -5.29
C ILE A 144 0.24 0.09 -5.91
N GLY A 145 0.22 -0.10 -7.23
CA GLY A 145 1.28 -0.83 -7.94
C GLY A 145 2.66 -0.19 -7.71
N GLY A 146 2.74 1.13 -7.83
CA GLY A 146 3.94 1.90 -7.55
C GLY A 146 4.41 1.77 -6.10
N LEU A 147 3.50 1.84 -5.13
CA LEU A 147 3.82 1.67 -3.72
C LEU A 147 4.39 0.26 -3.43
N MET A 148 3.82 -0.79 -4.02
CA MET A 148 4.34 -2.15 -3.91
C MET A 148 5.78 -2.25 -4.44
N LEU A 149 6.06 -1.67 -5.61
CA LEU A 149 7.41 -1.64 -6.19
C LEU A 149 8.39 -0.87 -5.30
N LEU A 150 7.99 0.29 -4.76
CA LEU A 150 8.81 1.09 -3.84
C LEU A 150 9.14 0.33 -2.55
N MET A 151 8.18 -0.44 -2.01
CA MET A 151 8.39 -1.26 -0.83
C MET A 151 9.36 -2.41 -1.09
N VAL A 152 9.23 -3.12 -2.22
CA VAL A 152 10.17 -4.19 -2.61
C VAL A 152 11.55 -3.61 -2.87
N ALA A 153 11.65 -2.45 -3.50
CA ALA A 153 12.92 -1.74 -3.72
C ALA A 153 13.57 -1.23 -2.40
N GLY A 154 12.84 -1.26 -1.28
CA GLY A 154 13.35 -0.81 0.02
C GLY A 154 13.42 0.71 0.17
N LEU A 155 12.68 1.45 -0.68
CA LEU A 155 12.70 2.92 -0.68
C LEU A 155 11.83 3.51 0.44
N ASP A 156 10.97 2.70 1.04
CA ASP A 156 10.15 3.02 2.21
C ASP A 156 11.00 3.30 3.48
N ASN A 157 12.19 2.68 3.58
CA ASN A 157 13.07 2.75 4.76
C ASN A 157 14.22 3.76 4.64
N ARG A 158 14.20 4.67 3.68
CA ARG A 158 15.30 5.65 3.48
C ARG A 158 15.54 6.58 4.66
N ARG A 159 14.57 6.79 5.54
CA ARG A 159 14.66 7.72 6.66
C ARG A 159 15.44 7.20 7.86
N ASP A 160 15.53 5.88 8.06
CA ASP A 160 16.24 5.29 9.20
C ASP A 160 17.47 4.50 8.73
N LYS A 161 18.64 5.15 8.75
CA LYS A 161 19.93 4.55 8.37
C LYS A 161 20.30 3.31 9.19
N ARG A 162 19.78 3.19 10.43
CA ARG A 162 20.05 2.04 11.30
C ARG A 162 19.18 0.84 10.90
N MET A 163 17.89 1.09 10.63
CA MET A 163 16.99 0.05 10.13
C MET A 163 17.45 -0.45 8.77
N LYS A 164 17.94 0.45 7.90
CA LYS A 164 18.50 0.09 6.61
C LYS A 164 19.67 -0.89 6.75
N ARG A 165 20.64 -0.64 7.65
CA ARG A 165 21.77 -1.54 7.88
C ARG A 165 21.37 -2.91 8.45
N LEU A 166 20.28 -2.99 9.21
CA LEU A 166 19.74 -4.25 9.74
C LEU A 166 19.01 -5.09 8.69
N LEU A 167 18.39 -4.42 7.70
CA LEU A 167 17.58 -5.05 6.66
C LEU A 167 18.31 -5.22 5.32
N ASP A 168 19.44 -4.52 5.09
CA ASP A 168 20.26 -4.63 3.88
C ASP A 168 21.36 -5.70 4.06
N ASP A 169 20.95 -6.92 4.35
CA ASP A 169 21.80 -8.10 4.24
C ASP A 169 21.92 -8.52 2.76
N GLU A 170 23.03 -9.14 2.38
CA GLU A 170 23.28 -9.60 1.00
C GLU A 170 22.13 -10.48 0.47
N LEU A 171 21.58 -11.34 1.34
CA LEU A 171 20.44 -12.18 1.01
C LEU A 171 19.20 -11.35 0.64
N THR A 172 18.85 -10.38 1.46
CA THR A 172 17.71 -9.48 1.23
C THR A 172 17.87 -8.66 -0.05
N LEU A 173 19.08 -8.19 -0.34
CA LEU A 173 19.38 -7.48 -1.59
C LEU A 173 19.23 -8.41 -2.81
N SER A 174 19.68 -9.65 -2.72
CA SER A 174 19.49 -10.66 -3.77
C SER A 174 18.00 -10.92 -4.03
N PHE A 175 17.18 -11.05 -2.98
CA PHE A 175 15.73 -11.24 -3.12
C PHE A 175 15.05 -10.06 -3.78
N ARG A 176 15.42 -8.82 -3.40
CA ARG A 176 14.91 -7.60 -4.03
C ARG A 176 15.25 -7.56 -5.52
N HIS A 177 16.50 -7.84 -5.90
CA HIS A 177 16.91 -7.84 -7.31
C HIS A 177 16.13 -8.88 -8.12
N ARG A 178 15.97 -10.11 -7.61
CA ARG A 178 15.21 -11.17 -8.28
C ARG A 178 13.72 -10.81 -8.39
N ALA A 179 13.14 -10.22 -7.35
CA ALA A 179 11.75 -9.80 -7.35
C ALA A 179 11.51 -8.66 -8.36
N LEU A 180 12.39 -7.65 -8.41
CA LEU A 180 12.31 -6.55 -9.36
C LEU A 180 12.56 -7.01 -10.80
N ALA A 181 13.48 -7.97 -11.03
CA ALA A 181 13.68 -8.57 -12.35
C ALA A 181 12.41 -9.29 -12.84
N THR A 182 11.71 -10.01 -11.95
CA THR A 182 10.42 -10.63 -12.27
C THR A 182 9.37 -9.56 -12.62
N ALA A 183 9.29 -8.48 -11.84
CA ALA A 183 8.40 -7.37 -12.11
C ALA A 183 8.68 -6.71 -13.47
N LEU A 184 9.95 -6.51 -13.80
CA LEU A 184 10.36 -5.96 -15.09
C LEU A 184 9.93 -6.87 -16.26
N GLY A 185 10.07 -8.19 -16.10
CA GLY A 185 9.60 -9.17 -17.09
C GLY A 185 8.09 -9.08 -17.28
N VAL A 186 7.31 -9.03 -16.20
CA VAL A 186 5.85 -8.86 -16.26
C VAL A 186 5.47 -7.52 -16.91
N ALA A 187 6.16 -6.44 -16.55
CA ALA A 187 5.93 -5.12 -17.15
C ALA A 187 6.21 -5.14 -18.66
N ALA A 188 7.33 -5.72 -19.09
CA ALA A 188 7.71 -5.79 -20.50
C ALA A 188 6.69 -6.57 -21.34
N VAL A 189 6.31 -7.76 -20.89
CA VAL A 189 5.29 -8.59 -21.57
C VAL A 189 3.94 -7.88 -21.57
N GLY A 190 3.54 -7.31 -20.43
CA GLY A 190 2.28 -6.59 -20.29
C GLY A 190 2.22 -5.33 -21.17
N MET A 191 3.32 -4.58 -21.30
CA MET A 191 3.41 -3.42 -22.21
C MET A 191 3.21 -3.83 -23.66
N VAL A 192 3.84 -4.92 -24.12
CA VAL A 192 3.62 -5.46 -25.47
C VAL A 192 2.15 -5.82 -25.66
N GLY A 193 1.53 -6.46 -24.66
CA GLY A 193 0.10 -6.81 -24.69
C GLY A 193 -0.80 -5.58 -24.77
N VAL A 194 -0.55 -4.56 -23.92
CA VAL A 194 -1.31 -3.30 -23.93
C VAL A 194 -1.11 -2.55 -25.24
N PHE A 195 0.11 -2.52 -25.79
CA PHE A 195 0.38 -1.94 -27.08
C PHE A 195 -0.41 -2.63 -28.21
N ALA A 196 -0.36 -3.95 -28.26
CA ALA A 196 -1.14 -4.73 -29.23
C ALA A 196 -2.64 -4.47 -29.09
N LEU A 197 -3.17 -4.44 -27.84
CA LEU A 197 -4.57 -4.10 -27.58
C LEU A 197 -4.92 -2.69 -28.08
N GLY A 198 -3.98 -1.74 -27.93
CA GLY A 198 -4.16 -0.35 -28.36
C GLY A 198 -4.32 -0.19 -29.89
N LEU A 199 -3.73 -1.10 -30.69
CA LEU A 199 -3.91 -1.10 -32.14
C LEU A 199 -5.36 -1.41 -32.56
N TRP A 200 -6.10 -2.18 -31.76
CA TRP A 200 -7.48 -2.56 -32.07
C TRP A 200 -8.50 -1.77 -31.27
N ARG A 201 -8.21 -1.50 -29.98
CA ARG A 201 -9.13 -0.83 -29.06
C ARG A 201 -8.35 0.14 -28.14
N PRO A 202 -8.11 1.37 -28.59
CA PRO A 202 -7.30 2.35 -27.81
C PRO A 202 -7.86 2.60 -26.39
N ALA A 203 -9.19 2.71 -26.27
CA ALA A 203 -9.83 2.91 -24.95
C ALA A 203 -9.55 1.75 -23.98
N ALA A 204 -9.61 0.50 -24.48
CA ALA A 204 -9.28 -0.67 -23.66
C ALA A 204 -7.81 -0.70 -23.23
N ALA A 205 -6.89 -0.26 -24.10
CA ALA A 205 -5.47 -0.18 -23.78
C ALA A 205 -5.21 0.84 -22.65
N VAL A 206 -5.82 2.02 -22.74
CA VAL A 206 -5.72 3.04 -21.69
C VAL A 206 -6.29 2.52 -20.36
N ALA A 207 -7.47 1.88 -20.39
CA ALA A 207 -8.08 1.30 -19.21
C ALA A 207 -7.27 0.14 -18.59
N ALA A 208 -6.46 -0.56 -19.39
CA ALA A 208 -5.62 -1.66 -18.91
C ALA A 208 -4.33 -1.20 -18.18
N LEU A 209 -3.87 0.04 -18.36
CA LEU A 209 -2.64 0.54 -17.76
C LEU A 209 -2.61 0.46 -16.22
N PRO A 210 -3.68 0.84 -15.48
CA PRO A 210 -3.73 0.66 -14.04
C PRO A 210 -3.55 -0.81 -13.62
N ALA A 211 -4.21 -1.74 -14.35
CA ALA A 211 -4.08 -3.16 -14.09
C ALA A 211 -2.66 -3.67 -14.35
N LEU A 212 -1.99 -3.21 -15.42
CA LEU A 212 -0.61 -3.58 -15.71
C LEU A 212 0.34 -3.17 -14.59
N LEU A 213 0.25 -1.94 -14.11
CA LEU A 213 1.10 -1.46 -13.01
C LEU A 213 0.83 -2.23 -11.71
N TYR A 214 -0.42 -2.51 -11.42
CA TYR A 214 -0.79 -3.33 -10.26
C TYR A 214 -0.26 -4.76 -10.38
N LEU A 215 -0.40 -5.41 -11.53
CA LEU A 215 0.12 -6.77 -11.76
C LEU A 215 1.65 -6.81 -11.64
N THR A 216 2.33 -5.79 -12.14
CA THR A 216 3.78 -5.63 -12.01
C THR A 216 4.20 -5.54 -10.54
N GLY A 217 3.53 -4.69 -9.75
CA GLY A 217 3.77 -4.57 -8.31
C GLY A 217 3.46 -5.86 -7.55
N THR A 218 2.35 -6.51 -7.90
CA THR A 218 1.94 -7.80 -7.31
C THR A 218 2.96 -8.90 -7.59
N ALA A 219 3.47 -8.99 -8.83
CA ALA A 219 4.50 -9.97 -9.20
C ALA A 219 5.79 -9.76 -8.39
N ALA A 220 6.22 -8.50 -8.20
CA ALA A 220 7.37 -8.18 -7.35
C ALA A 220 7.17 -8.64 -5.90
N VAL A 221 6.05 -8.30 -5.31
CA VAL A 221 5.72 -8.60 -3.90
C VAL A 221 5.61 -10.11 -3.68
N LEU A 222 4.87 -10.81 -4.56
CA LEU A 222 4.72 -12.27 -4.44
C LEU A 222 6.05 -12.99 -4.63
N ARG A 223 6.87 -12.57 -5.59
CA ARG A 223 8.20 -13.17 -5.79
C ARG A 223 9.11 -12.95 -4.59
N TYR A 224 9.11 -11.74 -4.03
CA TYR A 224 9.85 -11.44 -2.81
C TYR A 224 9.40 -12.32 -1.64
N TYR A 225 8.09 -12.44 -1.42
CA TYR A 225 7.51 -13.27 -0.37
C TYR A 225 7.86 -14.76 -0.52
N LEU A 226 7.82 -15.28 -1.75
CA LEU A 226 8.18 -16.68 -2.02
C LEU A 226 9.66 -16.96 -1.73
N LEU A 227 10.57 -16.06 -2.13
CA LEU A 227 12.00 -16.18 -1.85
C LEU A 227 12.31 -16.12 -0.35
N ASP A 228 11.64 -15.24 0.38
CA ASP A 228 11.76 -15.14 1.84
C ASP A 228 11.30 -16.43 2.53
N ARG A 229 10.18 -17.00 2.07
CA ARG A 229 9.64 -18.26 2.59
C ARG A 229 10.49 -19.47 2.22
N GLU A 230 11.13 -19.49 1.07
CA GLU A 230 12.07 -20.54 0.67
C GLU A 230 13.29 -20.53 1.60
N ALA A 231 13.82 -19.35 1.92
CA ALA A 231 14.95 -19.20 2.84
C ALA A 231 14.63 -19.60 4.29
N ASP A 232 13.39 -19.42 4.74
CA ASP A 232 12.94 -19.86 6.07
C ASP A 232 12.85 -21.40 6.22
N ARG A 233 12.83 -22.13 5.10
CA ARG A 233 12.66 -23.60 5.09
C ARG A 233 13.97 -24.39 4.93
N GLY A 234 15.02 -23.75 4.48
CA GLY A 234 16.37 -24.35 4.31
C GLY A 234 17.24 -24.10 5.49
#